data_12862db2ea2629b0620ec8cf352c56f3
#
_entry.id   12862db2ea2629b0620ec8cf352c56f3
#
_cell.length_a   1.000
_cell.length_b   1.000
_cell.length_c   1.000
_cell.angle_alpha   90.00
_cell.angle_beta   90.00
_cell.angle_gamma   90.00
#
_symmetry.space_group_name_H-M   'P 1'
#
loop_
_entity.id
_entity.type
_entity.pdbx_description
1 polymer ?
#
loop_
_entity_poly.entity_id
_entity_poly.type
_entity_poly.pdbx_seq_one_letter_code
_entity_poly.pdbx_strand_id
1 'polypeptide(L)'
;MNTGTKYILAGVFSLVIISHCFSQSIATAKLDELNRTMEKAADYDKEKQAVIADIQREMLSGSSNDLLRQYDFCIRLYNNYKVFKYDSAYEYARKSQAIAYQLQSPAKIAYSSILLDFTLLSSGMFKETDDSLKAIQTRNLDDSIKAEFYALKARCFYDLADYANDAYHTPAYNIEGGAYVDTALTLFSPASFSYSYYTGLRDIRSGNIAEAQTNFEKLIAGGGLSEHELALTTSTLSDIYIQHNNTDSAIYLLAIAAIADIQSSTKETSAMLNLAQLLYKKGDVKDASKYIEFAINDAAFYGARQRKVQLIAILPLIEAEKINQVESQKKILITYAVGITFLLVIVILLAITVYRQVAKLKQAQKIIYEAHLKEHAINQQLAETNTKLSEMHIKEQHINEALAETNGKLSDVNTKLTEANKIKEEYIGYFFNANSEFFNRIERFKKSVEQKIVDRKLEEIKFLVNNINLRREKEDLLRNFDKAFFETFSTFCK
;
A
#
# COMPACT_ATOMS: atom_id res chain seq x y z
N MET A 1 12.31 49.38 -6.48
CA MET A 1 11.21 48.42 -6.54
C MET A 1 10.00 49.03 -5.86
N ASN A 2 8.98 49.35 -6.65
CA ASN A 2 7.82 50.14 -6.23
C ASN A 2 7.01 49.43 -5.15
N THR A 3 6.52 50.16 -4.14
CA THR A 3 5.71 49.63 -3.04
C THR A 3 4.49 48.80 -3.53
N GLY A 4 3.90 49.19 -4.67
CA GLY A 4 2.81 48.45 -5.30
C GLY A 4 3.16 47.01 -5.74
N THR A 5 4.39 46.79 -6.23
CA THR A 5 4.86 45.46 -6.68
C THR A 5 5.07 44.49 -5.49
N LYS A 6 5.41 45.02 -4.31
CA LYS A 6 5.53 44.19 -3.08
C LYS A 6 4.18 43.70 -2.57
N TYR A 7 3.15 44.53 -2.66
CA TYR A 7 1.79 44.09 -2.24
C TYR A 7 1.15 43.10 -3.23
N ILE A 8 1.42 43.25 -4.53
CA ILE A 8 0.95 42.28 -5.54
C ILE A 8 1.66 40.93 -5.35
N LEU A 9 2.99 40.91 -5.13
CA LEU A 9 3.73 39.68 -4.85
C LEU A 9 3.28 39.01 -3.55
N ALA A 10 3.05 39.81 -2.48
CA ALA A 10 2.54 39.28 -1.21
C ALA A 10 1.09 38.69 -1.36
N GLY A 11 0.24 39.37 -2.14
CA GLY A 11 -1.11 38.92 -2.43
C GLY A 11 -1.14 37.63 -3.25
N VAL A 12 -0.28 37.50 -4.27
CA VAL A 12 -0.15 36.26 -5.06
C VAL A 12 0.43 35.13 -4.21
N PHE A 13 1.43 35.42 -3.36
CA PHE A 13 2.01 34.42 -2.46
C PHE A 13 1.00 33.94 -1.41
N SER A 14 0.17 34.86 -0.85
CA SER A 14 -0.93 34.48 0.06
C SER A 14 -2.00 33.63 -0.61
N LEU A 15 -2.38 33.95 -1.85
CA LEU A 15 -3.36 33.17 -2.62
C LEU A 15 -2.85 31.74 -2.93
N VAL A 16 -1.57 31.61 -3.26
CA VAL A 16 -0.94 30.30 -3.51
C VAL A 16 -0.87 29.47 -2.23
N ILE A 17 -0.55 30.08 -1.08
CA ILE A 17 -0.52 29.38 0.22
C ILE A 17 -1.93 28.95 0.63
N ILE A 18 -2.94 29.80 0.45
CA ILE A 18 -4.33 29.48 0.80
C ILE A 18 -4.85 28.35 -0.08
N SER A 19 -4.55 28.34 -1.39
CA SER A 19 -4.95 27.26 -2.30
C SER A 19 -4.28 25.92 -1.95
N HIS A 20 -3.00 25.94 -1.55
CA HIS A 20 -2.29 24.75 -1.11
C HIS A 20 -2.86 24.19 0.21
N CYS A 21 -3.12 25.02 1.20
CA CYS A 21 -3.73 24.61 2.46
C CYS A 21 -5.15 24.05 2.27
N PHE A 22 -5.92 24.61 1.33
CA PHE A 22 -7.27 24.15 1.04
C PHE A 22 -7.27 22.78 0.32
N SER A 23 -6.39 22.61 -0.66
CA SER A 23 -6.20 21.33 -1.38
C SER A 23 -5.74 20.21 -0.44
N GLN A 24 -4.80 20.49 0.44
CA GLN A 24 -4.31 19.53 1.44
C GLN A 24 -5.40 19.11 2.44
N SER A 25 -6.26 20.04 2.85
CA SER A 25 -7.42 19.77 3.71
C SER A 25 -8.43 18.83 3.03
N ILE A 26 -8.70 19.04 1.73
CA ILE A 26 -9.64 18.22 0.96
C ILE A 26 -9.10 16.79 0.75
N ALA A 27 -7.82 16.65 0.38
CA ALA A 27 -7.19 15.34 0.23
C ALA A 27 -7.20 14.54 1.55
N THR A 28 -6.89 15.20 2.67
CA THR A 28 -6.93 14.56 4.00
C THR A 28 -8.33 14.09 4.36
N ALA A 29 -9.35 14.92 4.15
CA ALA A 29 -10.75 14.54 4.40
C ALA A 29 -11.18 13.32 3.55
N LYS A 30 -10.68 13.22 2.31
CA LYS A 30 -10.97 12.07 1.44
C LYS A 30 -10.24 10.81 1.87
N LEU A 31 -9.01 10.91 2.41
CA LEU A 31 -8.30 9.79 3.03
C LEU A 31 -9.03 9.27 4.29
N ASP A 32 -9.61 10.17 5.10
CA ASP A 32 -10.43 9.79 6.25
C ASP A 32 -11.72 9.05 5.82
N GLU A 33 -12.32 9.46 4.71
CA GLU A 33 -13.45 8.75 4.11
C GLU A 33 -13.03 7.36 3.62
N LEU A 34 -11.88 7.27 2.93
CA LEU A 34 -11.31 6.00 2.49
C LEU A 34 -11.09 5.06 3.67
N ASN A 35 -10.50 5.55 4.76
CA ASN A 35 -10.28 4.76 5.96
C ASN A 35 -11.59 4.17 6.53
N ARG A 36 -12.67 4.96 6.56
CA ARG A 36 -14.00 4.49 6.99
C ARG A 36 -14.62 3.49 6.02
N THR A 37 -14.36 3.66 4.71
CA THR A 37 -14.84 2.75 3.68
C THR A 37 -14.10 1.41 3.75
N MET A 38 -12.81 1.40 4.02
CA MET A 38 -12.03 0.19 4.25
C MET A 38 -12.57 -0.66 5.41
N GLU A 39 -13.03 -0.02 6.49
CA GLU A 39 -13.64 -0.72 7.62
C GLU A 39 -14.94 -1.45 7.22
N LYS A 40 -15.64 -0.97 6.18
CA LYS A 40 -16.87 -1.55 5.65
C LYS A 40 -16.66 -2.47 4.44
N ALA A 41 -15.43 -2.69 4.01
CA ALA A 41 -15.12 -3.47 2.80
C ALA A 41 -15.76 -4.88 2.82
N ALA A 42 -15.75 -5.53 3.98
CA ALA A 42 -16.37 -6.85 4.15
C ALA A 42 -17.90 -6.85 3.95
N ASP A 43 -18.56 -5.74 4.17
CA ASP A 43 -20.01 -5.63 3.97
C ASP A 43 -20.33 -5.52 2.48
N TYR A 44 -19.60 -4.70 1.73
CA TYR A 44 -19.71 -4.64 0.27
C TYR A 44 -19.40 -5.99 -0.39
N ASP A 45 -18.38 -6.70 0.10
CA ASP A 45 -18.05 -8.03 -0.38
C ASP A 45 -19.19 -9.05 -0.12
N LYS A 46 -19.87 -8.96 1.02
CA LYS A 46 -21.05 -9.79 1.32
C LYS A 46 -22.22 -9.46 0.39
N GLU A 47 -22.47 -8.18 0.12
CA GLU A 47 -23.50 -7.76 -0.83
C GLU A 47 -23.20 -8.31 -2.24
N LYS A 48 -21.96 -8.20 -2.69
CA LYS A 48 -21.49 -8.78 -3.95
C LYS A 48 -21.69 -10.29 -4.00
N GLN A 49 -21.31 -11.00 -2.94
CA GLN A 49 -21.50 -12.44 -2.82
C GLN A 49 -22.98 -12.83 -2.81
N ALA A 50 -23.84 -12.04 -2.19
CA ALA A 50 -25.29 -12.27 -2.20
C ALA A 50 -25.86 -12.18 -3.64
N VAL A 51 -25.48 -11.15 -4.39
CA VAL A 51 -25.86 -11.01 -5.81
C VAL A 51 -25.40 -12.22 -6.62
N ILE A 52 -24.17 -12.66 -6.43
CA ILE A 52 -23.62 -13.85 -7.10
C ILE A 52 -24.41 -15.12 -6.73
N ALA A 53 -24.70 -15.30 -5.45
CA ALA A 53 -25.45 -16.45 -4.97
C ALA A 53 -26.89 -16.46 -5.51
N ASP A 54 -27.53 -15.29 -5.68
CA ASP A 54 -28.85 -15.18 -6.26
C ASP A 54 -28.84 -15.61 -7.74
N ILE A 55 -27.86 -15.16 -8.52
CA ILE A 55 -27.69 -15.58 -9.90
C ILE A 55 -27.47 -17.11 -10.00
N GLN A 56 -26.64 -17.67 -9.09
CA GLN A 56 -26.38 -19.10 -9.05
C GLN A 56 -27.65 -19.91 -8.71
N ARG A 57 -28.47 -19.43 -7.76
CA ARG A 57 -29.74 -20.05 -7.41
C ARG A 57 -30.72 -20.00 -8.59
N GLU A 58 -30.80 -18.88 -9.26
CA GLU A 58 -31.63 -18.70 -10.45
C GLU A 58 -31.20 -19.65 -11.58
N MET A 59 -29.90 -19.84 -11.77
CA MET A 59 -29.32 -20.77 -12.74
C MET A 59 -29.74 -22.23 -12.42
N LEU A 60 -29.68 -22.62 -11.15
CA LEU A 60 -30.04 -23.99 -10.72
C LEU A 60 -31.54 -24.29 -10.75
N SER A 61 -32.40 -23.27 -10.64
CA SER A 61 -33.86 -23.44 -10.65
C SER A 61 -34.48 -23.62 -12.05
N GLY A 62 -33.66 -23.46 -13.11
CA GLY A 62 -34.13 -23.54 -14.49
C GLY A 62 -33.93 -24.90 -15.14
N SER A 63 -34.52 -25.06 -16.35
CA SER A 63 -34.29 -26.25 -17.17
C SER A 63 -32.82 -26.37 -17.58
N SER A 64 -32.21 -27.53 -17.30
CA SER A 64 -30.83 -27.82 -17.69
C SER A 64 -30.59 -27.92 -19.20
N ASN A 65 -31.67 -27.94 -20.01
CA ASN A 65 -31.56 -28.12 -21.47
C ASN A 65 -31.58 -26.81 -22.26
N ASP A 66 -31.77 -25.63 -21.59
CA ASP A 66 -31.75 -24.34 -22.27
C ASP A 66 -30.33 -23.76 -22.28
N LEU A 67 -29.60 -24.04 -23.36
CA LEU A 67 -28.22 -23.59 -23.56
C LEU A 67 -28.11 -22.06 -23.64
N LEU A 68 -29.11 -21.36 -24.21
CA LEU A 68 -29.07 -19.89 -24.29
C LEU A 68 -29.17 -19.31 -22.89
N ARG A 69 -30.09 -19.78 -22.09
CA ARG A 69 -30.23 -19.35 -20.71
C ARG A 69 -28.99 -19.66 -19.88
N GLN A 70 -28.39 -20.85 -20.04
CA GLN A 70 -27.13 -21.20 -19.36
C GLN A 70 -25.99 -20.26 -19.79
N TYR A 71 -25.90 -19.92 -21.08
CA TYR A 71 -24.95 -18.97 -21.58
C TYR A 71 -25.10 -17.61 -20.90
N ASP A 72 -26.32 -17.07 -20.85
CA ASP A 72 -26.61 -15.77 -20.25
C ASP A 72 -26.28 -15.74 -18.73
N PHE A 73 -26.55 -16.85 -18.02
CA PHE A 73 -26.10 -16.97 -16.62
C PHE A 73 -24.57 -16.97 -16.48
N CYS A 74 -23.86 -17.68 -17.35
CA CYS A 74 -22.40 -17.65 -17.35
C CYS A 74 -21.86 -16.23 -17.58
N ILE A 75 -22.46 -15.46 -18.50
CA ILE A 75 -22.10 -14.07 -18.75
C ILE A 75 -22.40 -13.18 -17.52
N ARG A 76 -23.58 -13.32 -16.91
CA ARG A 76 -23.94 -12.58 -15.69
C ARG A 76 -22.97 -12.88 -14.52
N LEU A 77 -22.63 -14.14 -14.33
CA LEU A 77 -21.67 -14.57 -13.30
C LEU A 77 -20.26 -14.07 -13.62
N TYR A 78 -19.81 -14.19 -14.87
CA TYR A 78 -18.54 -13.63 -15.31
C TYR A 78 -18.45 -12.14 -15.01
N ASN A 79 -19.47 -11.34 -15.37
CA ASN A 79 -19.48 -9.90 -15.14
C ASN A 79 -19.41 -9.53 -13.65
N ASN A 80 -19.93 -10.39 -12.78
CA ASN A 80 -19.79 -10.20 -11.34
C ASN A 80 -18.42 -10.62 -10.80
N TYR A 81 -17.78 -11.61 -11.40
CA TYR A 81 -16.49 -12.13 -10.95
C TYR A 81 -15.27 -11.42 -11.56
N LYS A 82 -15.37 -10.83 -12.76
CA LYS A 82 -14.22 -10.36 -13.55
C LYS A 82 -13.27 -9.40 -12.81
N VAL A 83 -13.82 -8.59 -11.89
CA VAL A 83 -13.04 -7.67 -11.04
C VAL A 83 -12.99 -8.11 -9.58
N PHE A 84 -13.72 -9.17 -9.22
CA PHE A 84 -13.87 -9.66 -7.84
C PHE A 84 -13.03 -10.91 -7.56
N LYS A 85 -13.06 -11.92 -8.43
CA LYS A 85 -12.33 -13.19 -8.25
C LYS A 85 -11.92 -13.82 -9.58
N TYR A 86 -10.62 -13.81 -9.84
CA TYR A 86 -10.04 -14.24 -11.10
C TYR A 86 -10.41 -15.67 -11.49
N ASP A 87 -10.18 -16.66 -10.61
CA ASP A 87 -10.41 -18.07 -10.93
C ASP A 87 -11.87 -18.34 -11.33
N SER A 88 -12.81 -17.68 -10.64
CA SER A 88 -14.23 -17.79 -10.96
C SER A 88 -14.60 -17.10 -12.28
N ALA A 89 -14.02 -15.92 -12.54
CA ALA A 89 -14.18 -15.23 -13.81
C ALA A 89 -13.68 -16.11 -14.98
N TYR A 90 -12.49 -16.66 -14.84
CA TYR A 90 -11.91 -17.59 -15.82
C TYR A 90 -12.82 -18.82 -16.05
N GLU A 91 -13.29 -19.43 -14.97
CA GLU A 91 -14.18 -20.59 -15.04
C GLU A 91 -15.47 -20.28 -15.81
N TYR A 92 -16.15 -19.16 -15.50
CA TYR A 92 -17.38 -18.78 -16.18
C TYR A 92 -17.16 -18.32 -17.61
N ALA A 93 -16.04 -17.67 -17.94
CA ALA A 93 -15.65 -17.39 -19.31
C ALA A 93 -15.45 -18.68 -20.10
N ARG A 94 -14.77 -19.69 -19.53
CA ARG A 94 -14.59 -21.02 -20.17
C ARG A 94 -15.90 -21.76 -20.34
N LYS A 95 -16.79 -21.72 -19.34
CA LYS A 95 -18.14 -22.34 -19.43
C LYS A 95 -18.96 -21.67 -20.52
N SER A 96 -18.98 -20.34 -20.57
CA SER A 96 -19.70 -19.63 -21.63
C SER A 96 -19.16 -19.98 -23.03
N GLN A 97 -17.85 -20.09 -23.19
CA GLN A 97 -17.23 -20.50 -24.45
C GLN A 97 -17.63 -21.93 -24.85
N ALA A 98 -17.61 -22.87 -23.90
CA ALA A 98 -18.03 -24.26 -24.17
C ALA A 98 -19.51 -24.33 -24.62
N ILE A 99 -20.39 -23.56 -23.95
CA ILE A 99 -21.81 -23.47 -24.34
C ILE A 99 -21.96 -22.79 -25.70
N ALA A 100 -21.18 -21.73 -25.98
CA ALA A 100 -21.22 -21.05 -27.27
C ALA A 100 -20.84 -21.98 -28.43
N TYR A 101 -19.88 -22.91 -28.23
CA TYR A 101 -19.57 -23.96 -29.20
C TYR A 101 -20.73 -24.94 -29.39
N GLN A 102 -21.41 -25.36 -28.32
CA GLN A 102 -22.61 -26.21 -28.42
C GLN A 102 -23.75 -25.51 -29.16
N LEU A 103 -23.91 -24.21 -28.96
CA LEU A 103 -24.88 -23.37 -29.67
C LEU A 103 -24.49 -23.14 -31.14
N GLN A 104 -23.28 -23.47 -31.55
CA GLN A 104 -22.74 -23.20 -32.89
C GLN A 104 -22.89 -21.73 -33.32
N SER A 105 -22.79 -20.80 -32.33
CA SER A 105 -22.97 -19.37 -32.58
C SER A 105 -21.62 -18.65 -32.70
N PRO A 106 -21.19 -18.25 -33.89
CA PRO A 106 -19.90 -17.57 -34.08
C PRO A 106 -19.77 -16.29 -33.22
N ALA A 107 -20.85 -15.53 -33.08
CA ALA A 107 -20.85 -14.31 -32.26
C ALA A 107 -20.64 -14.62 -30.77
N LYS A 108 -21.34 -15.64 -30.25
CA LYS A 108 -21.20 -16.05 -28.84
C LYS A 108 -19.82 -16.67 -28.58
N ILE A 109 -19.27 -17.44 -29.54
CA ILE A 109 -17.91 -17.98 -29.45
C ILE A 109 -16.89 -16.84 -29.36
N ALA A 110 -16.98 -15.88 -30.28
CA ALA A 110 -16.10 -14.71 -30.28
C ALA A 110 -16.23 -13.90 -29.01
N TYR A 111 -17.45 -13.62 -28.57
CA TYR A 111 -17.68 -12.85 -27.33
C TYR A 111 -17.11 -13.57 -26.10
N SER A 112 -17.36 -14.87 -25.95
CA SER A 112 -16.78 -15.65 -24.85
C SER A 112 -15.25 -15.70 -24.89
N SER A 113 -14.67 -15.71 -26.10
CA SER A 113 -13.21 -15.62 -26.25
C SER A 113 -12.69 -14.25 -25.79
N ILE A 114 -13.37 -13.16 -26.13
CA ILE A 114 -13.04 -11.80 -25.66
C ILE A 114 -13.08 -11.74 -24.12
N LEU A 115 -14.11 -12.33 -23.48
CA LEU A 115 -14.19 -12.39 -22.01
C LEU A 115 -13.04 -13.18 -21.39
N LEU A 116 -12.67 -14.31 -22.00
CA LEU A 116 -11.53 -15.11 -21.57
C LEU A 116 -10.22 -14.32 -21.71
N ASP A 117 -10.04 -13.65 -22.85
CA ASP A 117 -8.86 -12.84 -23.16
C ASP A 117 -8.73 -11.63 -22.22
N PHE A 118 -9.84 -11.00 -21.85
CA PHE A 118 -9.85 -9.97 -20.81
C PHE A 118 -9.33 -10.51 -19.49
N THR A 119 -9.76 -11.73 -19.12
CA THR A 119 -9.34 -12.38 -17.88
C THR A 119 -7.86 -12.74 -17.92
N LEU A 120 -7.37 -13.29 -19.04
CA LEU A 120 -5.97 -13.60 -19.26
C LEU A 120 -5.09 -12.35 -19.20
N LEU A 121 -5.50 -11.28 -19.86
CA LEU A 121 -4.81 -10.00 -19.85
C LEU A 121 -4.71 -9.43 -18.44
N SER A 122 -5.81 -9.43 -17.69
CA SER A 122 -5.85 -8.95 -16.30
C SER A 122 -4.95 -9.76 -15.36
N SER A 123 -4.56 -10.98 -15.73
CA SER A 123 -3.59 -11.80 -14.99
C SER A 123 -2.15 -11.63 -15.47
N GLY A 124 -1.92 -10.85 -16.56
CA GLY A 124 -0.59 -10.63 -17.15
C GLY A 124 -0.16 -11.70 -18.14
N MET A 125 -1.10 -12.51 -18.66
CA MET A 125 -0.83 -13.53 -19.67
C MET A 125 -0.87 -12.90 -21.09
N PHE A 126 0.07 -11.99 -21.36
CA PHE A 126 0.09 -11.19 -22.59
C PHE A 126 0.20 -12.03 -23.86
N LYS A 127 1.03 -13.07 -23.82
CA LYS A 127 1.28 -13.94 -24.98
C LYS A 127 0.02 -14.73 -25.34
N GLU A 128 -0.61 -15.34 -24.35
CA GLU A 128 -1.84 -16.13 -24.53
C GLU A 128 -2.99 -15.23 -25.01
N THR A 129 -3.07 -14.02 -24.47
CA THR A 129 -4.07 -13.02 -24.87
C THR A 129 -3.86 -12.60 -26.33
N ASP A 130 -2.65 -12.24 -26.72
CA ASP A 130 -2.35 -11.79 -28.09
C ASP A 130 -2.62 -12.89 -29.11
N ASP A 131 -2.20 -14.13 -28.84
CA ASP A 131 -2.45 -15.28 -29.70
C ASP A 131 -3.94 -15.57 -29.86
N SER A 132 -4.69 -15.51 -28.76
CA SER A 132 -6.14 -15.73 -28.79
C SER A 132 -6.86 -14.61 -29.56
N LEU A 133 -6.53 -13.35 -29.29
CA LEU A 133 -7.11 -12.19 -29.99
C LEU A 133 -6.85 -12.25 -31.48
N LYS A 134 -5.70 -12.74 -31.94
CA LYS A 134 -5.39 -12.93 -33.36
C LYS A 134 -6.25 -14.00 -34.03
N ALA A 135 -6.72 -14.99 -33.27
CA ALA A 135 -7.57 -16.06 -33.79
C ALA A 135 -9.06 -15.65 -33.93
N ILE A 136 -9.50 -14.58 -33.27
CA ILE A 136 -10.90 -14.13 -33.32
C ILE A 136 -11.23 -13.51 -34.67
N GLN A 137 -12.23 -14.06 -35.35
CA GLN A 137 -12.73 -13.53 -36.59
C GLN A 137 -13.84 -12.49 -36.34
N THR A 138 -13.56 -11.23 -36.68
CA THR A 138 -14.46 -10.12 -36.36
C THR A 138 -15.50 -9.81 -37.46
N ARG A 139 -15.35 -10.40 -38.68
CA ARG A 139 -16.12 -10.00 -39.89
C ARG A 139 -17.63 -10.01 -39.67
N ASN A 140 -18.16 -10.97 -38.94
CA ASN A 140 -19.61 -11.20 -38.80
C ASN A 140 -20.09 -10.93 -37.35
N LEU A 141 -19.35 -10.14 -36.58
CA LEU A 141 -19.75 -9.76 -35.21
C LEU A 141 -20.57 -8.48 -35.24
N ASP A 142 -21.46 -8.32 -34.28
CA ASP A 142 -22.14 -7.07 -34.03
C ASP A 142 -21.16 -5.97 -33.62
N ASP A 143 -21.48 -4.73 -33.93
CA ASP A 143 -20.57 -3.59 -33.70
C ASP A 143 -20.22 -3.40 -32.22
N SER A 144 -21.13 -3.74 -31.30
CA SER A 144 -20.85 -3.72 -29.89
C SER A 144 -19.73 -4.72 -29.47
N ILE A 145 -19.80 -5.95 -30.02
CA ILE A 145 -18.79 -6.98 -29.76
C ILE A 145 -17.45 -6.60 -30.43
N LYS A 146 -17.50 -6.04 -31.64
CA LYS A 146 -16.30 -5.52 -32.31
C LYS A 146 -15.65 -4.40 -31.50
N ALA A 147 -16.46 -3.48 -30.96
CA ALA A 147 -15.97 -2.38 -30.14
C ALA A 147 -15.21 -2.91 -28.90
N GLU A 148 -15.81 -3.87 -28.17
CA GLU A 148 -15.15 -4.53 -27.02
C GLU A 148 -13.87 -5.27 -27.44
N PHE A 149 -13.88 -5.97 -28.58
CA PHE A 149 -12.71 -6.64 -29.11
C PHE A 149 -11.56 -5.66 -29.39
N TYR A 150 -11.83 -4.57 -30.10
CA TYR A 150 -10.80 -3.59 -30.42
C TYR A 150 -10.32 -2.84 -29.17
N ALA A 151 -11.22 -2.53 -28.24
CA ALA A 151 -10.87 -1.93 -26.96
C ALA A 151 -9.98 -2.85 -26.13
N LEU A 152 -10.27 -4.17 -26.09
CA LEU A 152 -9.41 -5.14 -25.40
C LEU A 152 -8.04 -5.27 -26.08
N LYS A 153 -8.02 -5.25 -27.39
CA LYS A 153 -6.79 -5.29 -28.17
C LYS A 153 -5.92 -4.07 -27.91
N ALA A 154 -6.53 -2.89 -27.89
CA ALA A 154 -5.87 -1.65 -27.51
C ALA A 154 -5.29 -1.72 -26.08
N ARG A 155 -6.08 -2.20 -25.11
CA ARG A 155 -5.62 -2.42 -23.74
C ARG A 155 -4.43 -3.37 -23.69
N CYS A 156 -4.44 -4.47 -24.44
CA CYS A 156 -3.33 -5.41 -24.50
C CYS A 156 -2.01 -4.73 -24.93
N PHE A 157 -2.06 -3.88 -25.95
CA PHE A 157 -0.89 -3.13 -26.40
C PHE A 157 -0.46 -2.04 -25.42
N TYR A 158 -1.39 -1.36 -24.78
CA TYR A 158 -1.05 -0.38 -23.74
C TYR A 158 -0.44 -1.06 -22.50
N ASP A 159 -0.98 -2.20 -22.07
CA ASP A 159 -0.42 -2.97 -20.97
C ASP A 159 0.98 -3.51 -21.31
N LEU A 160 1.20 -3.91 -22.58
CA LEU A 160 2.54 -4.28 -23.08
C LEU A 160 3.51 -3.10 -23.11
N ALA A 161 3.03 -1.90 -23.48
CA ALA A 161 3.83 -0.68 -23.44
C ALA A 161 4.28 -0.34 -22.01
N ASP A 162 3.36 -0.44 -21.06
CA ASP A 162 3.64 -0.21 -19.64
C ASP A 162 4.55 -1.28 -19.04
N TYR A 163 4.41 -2.53 -19.47
CA TYR A 163 5.27 -3.63 -19.05
C TYR A 163 6.68 -3.50 -19.61
N ALA A 164 6.82 -3.17 -20.90
CA ALA A 164 8.10 -2.99 -21.56
C ALA A 164 8.87 -1.81 -20.97
N ASN A 165 8.18 -0.68 -20.80
CA ASN A 165 8.70 0.57 -20.24
C ASN A 165 10.11 0.92 -20.73
N ASP A 166 10.34 0.79 -22.05
CA ASP A 166 11.62 1.00 -22.72
C ASP A 166 11.49 1.95 -23.92
N ALA A 167 12.61 2.46 -24.41
CA ALA A 167 12.64 3.40 -25.53
C ALA A 167 12.34 2.77 -26.90
N TYR A 168 12.38 1.44 -27.02
CA TYR A 168 12.26 0.73 -28.29
C TYR A 168 10.86 0.19 -28.55
N HIS A 169 10.26 -0.46 -27.54
CA HIS A 169 8.99 -1.16 -27.69
C HIS A 169 7.80 -0.30 -27.27
N THR A 170 7.94 0.51 -26.20
CA THR A 170 6.85 1.33 -25.68
C THR A 170 6.21 2.24 -26.73
N PRO A 171 6.96 2.99 -27.58
CA PRO A 171 6.34 3.82 -28.62
C PRO A 171 5.57 3.00 -29.65
N ALA A 172 6.12 1.86 -30.09
CA ALA A 172 5.48 1.00 -31.06
C ALA A 172 4.15 0.42 -30.54
N TYR A 173 4.14 -0.07 -29.30
CA TYR A 173 2.95 -0.58 -28.66
C TYR A 173 1.88 0.52 -28.45
N ASN A 174 2.28 1.74 -28.07
CA ASN A 174 1.35 2.84 -27.92
C ASN A 174 0.72 3.24 -29.26
N ILE A 175 1.48 3.25 -30.36
CA ILE A 175 0.94 3.52 -31.71
C ILE A 175 -0.05 2.44 -32.12
N GLU A 176 0.28 1.17 -31.91
CA GLU A 176 -0.59 0.06 -32.29
C GLU A 176 -1.86 0.02 -31.43
N GLY A 177 -1.73 0.22 -30.10
CA GLY A 177 -2.86 0.38 -29.21
C GLY A 177 -3.76 1.54 -29.62
N GLY A 178 -3.18 2.69 -30.00
CA GLY A 178 -3.92 3.85 -30.51
C GLY A 178 -4.74 3.55 -31.75
N ALA A 179 -4.19 2.82 -32.70
CA ALA A 179 -4.91 2.42 -33.93
C ALA A 179 -6.13 1.52 -33.61
N TYR A 180 -6.01 0.64 -32.61
CA TYR A 180 -7.17 -0.15 -32.16
C TYR A 180 -8.18 0.68 -31.38
N VAL A 181 -7.76 1.67 -30.58
CA VAL A 181 -8.68 2.63 -29.96
C VAL A 181 -9.44 3.39 -31.04
N ASP A 182 -8.76 3.94 -32.05
CA ASP A 182 -9.42 4.66 -33.14
C ASP A 182 -10.49 3.80 -33.85
N THR A 183 -10.19 2.51 -34.05
CA THR A 183 -11.16 1.57 -34.58
C THR A 183 -12.35 1.36 -33.64
N ALA A 184 -12.11 1.17 -32.35
CA ALA A 184 -13.14 0.98 -31.33
C ALA A 184 -14.05 2.22 -31.23
N LEU A 185 -13.50 3.43 -31.31
CA LEU A 185 -14.24 4.71 -31.25
C LEU A 185 -15.21 4.88 -32.40
N THR A 186 -14.94 4.29 -33.57
CA THR A 186 -15.92 4.32 -34.71
C THR A 186 -17.14 3.46 -34.41
N LEU A 187 -17.08 2.55 -33.45
CA LEU A 187 -18.12 1.57 -33.13
C LEU A 187 -18.86 1.89 -31.82
N PHE A 188 -18.22 2.60 -30.88
CA PHE A 188 -18.88 3.06 -29.67
C PHE A 188 -19.84 4.19 -29.93
N SER A 189 -20.96 4.20 -29.20
CA SER A 189 -21.82 5.36 -29.16
C SER A 189 -21.10 6.58 -28.59
N PRO A 190 -21.11 7.75 -29.26
CA PRO A 190 -20.47 8.96 -28.74
C PRO A 190 -20.96 9.40 -27.35
N ALA A 191 -22.16 8.98 -26.94
CA ALA A 191 -22.72 9.26 -25.62
C ALA A 191 -22.32 8.22 -24.55
N SER A 192 -21.62 7.16 -24.94
CA SER A 192 -21.22 6.10 -23.98
C SER A 192 -20.01 6.49 -23.15
N PHE A 193 -19.94 5.94 -21.94
CA PHE A 193 -18.75 6.00 -21.10
C PHE A 193 -17.50 5.53 -21.86
N SER A 194 -17.59 4.38 -22.53
CA SER A 194 -16.46 3.78 -23.26
C SER A 194 -15.90 4.72 -24.33
N TYR A 195 -16.74 5.44 -25.07
CA TYR A 195 -16.28 6.41 -26.05
C TYR A 195 -15.42 7.50 -25.41
N SER A 196 -15.93 8.15 -24.35
CA SER A 196 -15.22 9.23 -23.67
C SER A 196 -13.96 8.72 -22.99
N TYR A 197 -14.02 7.57 -22.32
CA TYR A 197 -12.90 6.98 -21.60
C TYR A 197 -11.75 6.59 -22.54
N TYR A 198 -12.04 5.87 -23.63
CA TYR A 198 -11.03 5.47 -24.60
C TYR A 198 -10.48 6.66 -25.42
N THR A 199 -11.30 7.70 -25.66
CA THR A 199 -10.80 8.97 -26.24
C THR A 199 -9.73 9.57 -25.30
N GLY A 200 -10.01 9.69 -24.02
CA GLY A 200 -9.05 10.21 -23.04
C GLY A 200 -7.78 9.36 -22.93
N LEU A 201 -7.91 8.03 -22.93
CA LEU A 201 -6.74 7.13 -22.93
C LEU A 201 -5.87 7.30 -24.16
N ARG A 202 -6.49 7.39 -25.36
CA ARG A 202 -5.77 7.66 -26.61
C ARG A 202 -5.01 8.99 -26.54
N ASP A 203 -5.65 10.03 -26.02
CA ASP A 203 -5.06 11.35 -25.92
C ASP A 203 -3.85 11.35 -24.96
N ILE A 204 -3.93 10.63 -23.81
CA ILE A 204 -2.76 10.43 -22.93
C ILE A 204 -1.62 9.78 -23.70
N ARG A 205 -1.88 8.67 -24.40
CA ARG A 205 -0.85 7.88 -25.11
C ARG A 205 -0.27 8.62 -26.32
N SER A 206 -1.00 9.58 -26.87
CA SER A 206 -0.56 10.45 -27.97
C SER A 206 0.11 11.73 -27.49
N GLY A 207 0.18 11.97 -26.17
CA GLY A 207 0.77 13.19 -25.60
C GLY A 207 -0.16 14.39 -25.54
N ASN A 208 -1.45 14.24 -25.88
CA ASN A 208 -2.47 15.29 -25.81
C ASN A 208 -3.05 15.40 -24.39
N ILE A 209 -2.17 15.67 -23.41
CA ILE A 209 -2.49 15.56 -21.98
C ILE A 209 -3.59 16.55 -21.55
N ALA A 210 -3.60 17.78 -22.09
CA ALA A 210 -4.58 18.81 -21.73
C ALA A 210 -6.01 18.43 -22.17
N GLU A 211 -6.13 17.87 -23.38
CA GLU A 211 -7.39 17.37 -23.92
C GLU A 211 -7.89 16.17 -23.11
N ALA A 212 -7.01 15.22 -22.79
CA ALA A 212 -7.30 14.08 -21.95
C ALA A 212 -7.80 14.51 -20.57
N GLN A 213 -7.11 15.44 -19.91
CA GLN A 213 -7.51 15.98 -18.62
C GLN A 213 -8.91 16.58 -18.68
N THR A 214 -9.14 17.47 -19.65
CA THR A 214 -10.44 18.13 -19.86
C THR A 214 -11.56 17.12 -20.08
N ASN A 215 -11.28 16.05 -20.84
CA ASN A 215 -12.26 15.01 -21.14
C ASN A 215 -12.63 14.21 -19.87
N PHE A 216 -11.65 13.77 -19.09
CA PHE A 216 -11.90 13.03 -17.84
C PHE A 216 -12.60 13.90 -16.78
N GLU A 217 -12.21 15.17 -16.64
CA GLU A 217 -12.87 16.11 -15.72
C GLU A 217 -14.34 16.32 -16.10
N LYS A 218 -14.65 16.46 -17.39
CA LYS A 218 -16.04 16.54 -17.88
C LYS A 218 -16.81 15.25 -17.61
N LEU A 219 -16.16 14.10 -17.81
CA LEU A 219 -16.78 12.79 -17.59
C LEU A 219 -17.18 12.62 -16.11
N ILE A 220 -16.32 13.03 -15.17
CA ILE A 220 -16.61 13.02 -13.73
C ILE A 220 -17.70 14.05 -13.39
N ALA A 221 -17.60 15.27 -13.90
CA ALA A 221 -18.55 16.35 -13.62
C ALA A 221 -19.96 16.06 -14.18
N GLY A 222 -20.06 15.29 -15.26
CA GLY A 222 -21.31 14.88 -15.87
C GLY A 222 -22.17 13.98 -14.98
N GLY A 223 -21.56 13.30 -14.02
CA GLY A 223 -22.24 12.37 -13.11
C GLY A 223 -22.77 11.12 -13.81
N GLY A 224 -23.45 10.27 -13.06
CA GLY A 224 -24.07 9.05 -13.60
C GLY A 224 -23.12 7.90 -13.90
N LEU A 225 -21.85 8.02 -13.53
CA LEU A 225 -20.88 6.92 -13.60
C LEU A 225 -21.22 5.86 -12.55
N SER A 226 -21.11 4.60 -12.92
CA SER A 226 -21.04 3.51 -11.93
C SER A 226 -19.78 3.64 -11.09
N GLU A 227 -19.75 3.01 -9.90
CA GLU A 227 -18.57 3.04 -9.03
C GLU A 227 -17.32 2.56 -9.77
N HIS A 228 -17.43 1.50 -10.56
CA HIS A 228 -16.31 1.00 -11.35
C HIS A 228 -15.83 2.01 -12.42
N GLU A 229 -16.74 2.66 -13.14
CA GLU A 229 -16.39 3.69 -14.13
C GLU A 229 -15.76 4.93 -13.45
N LEU A 230 -16.26 5.31 -12.27
CA LEU A 230 -15.69 6.38 -11.47
C LEU A 230 -14.27 6.03 -11.04
N ALA A 231 -14.05 4.81 -10.54
CA ALA A 231 -12.73 4.33 -10.14
C ALA A 231 -11.73 4.36 -11.30
N LEU A 232 -12.12 3.84 -12.47
CA LEU A 232 -11.29 3.86 -13.69
C LEU A 232 -10.92 5.29 -14.08
N THR A 233 -11.93 6.18 -14.14
CA THR A 233 -11.75 7.56 -14.61
C THR A 233 -10.86 8.36 -13.66
N THR A 234 -11.12 8.28 -12.34
CA THR A 234 -10.37 9.05 -11.35
C THR A 234 -8.96 8.50 -11.18
N SER A 235 -8.76 7.19 -11.26
CA SER A 235 -7.42 6.58 -11.25
C SER A 235 -6.61 7.02 -12.47
N THR A 236 -7.18 6.99 -13.67
CA THR A 236 -6.49 7.43 -14.89
C THR A 236 -6.20 8.93 -14.88
N LEU A 237 -7.13 9.76 -14.43
CA LEU A 237 -6.92 11.20 -14.28
C LEU A 237 -5.81 11.51 -13.26
N SER A 238 -5.68 10.70 -12.20
CA SER A 238 -4.63 10.88 -11.19
C SER A 238 -3.22 10.79 -11.78
N ASP A 239 -3.00 9.95 -12.80
CA ASP A 239 -1.70 9.81 -13.46
C ASP A 239 -1.29 11.10 -14.17
N ILE A 240 -2.23 11.84 -14.74
CA ILE A 240 -1.98 13.17 -15.33
C ILE A 240 -1.53 14.16 -14.25
N TYR A 241 -2.20 14.16 -13.09
CA TYR A 241 -1.82 15.05 -11.97
C TYR A 241 -0.47 14.66 -11.36
N ILE A 242 -0.12 13.36 -11.33
CA ILE A 242 1.20 12.88 -10.90
C ILE A 242 2.29 13.41 -11.85
N GLN A 243 2.07 13.33 -13.17
CA GLN A 243 3.01 13.84 -14.18
C GLN A 243 3.21 15.37 -14.07
N HIS A 244 2.18 16.11 -13.69
CA HIS A 244 2.24 17.54 -13.44
C HIS A 244 2.73 17.91 -12.03
N ASN A 245 3.22 16.95 -11.24
CA ASN A 245 3.67 17.13 -9.86
C ASN A 245 2.60 17.71 -8.91
N ASN A 246 1.32 17.58 -9.25
CA ASN A 246 0.20 17.98 -8.39
C ASN A 246 -0.21 16.82 -7.49
N THR A 247 0.63 16.55 -6.49
CA THR A 247 0.51 15.39 -5.60
C THR A 247 -0.81 15.38 -4.82
N ASP A 248 -1.29 16.52 -4.34
CA ASP A 248 -2.50 16.58 -3.50
C ASP A 248 -3.77 16.25 -4.31
N SER A 249 -3.87 16.76 -5.56
CA SER A 249 -4.97 16.40 -6.45
C SER A 249 -4.90 14.92 -6.86
N ALA A 250 -3.70 14.39 -7.09
CA ALA A 250 -3.51 12.98 -7.39
C ALA A 250 -3.94 12.08 -6.22
N ILE A 251 -3.55 12.42 -4.98
CA ILE A 251 -3.98 11.71 -3.77
C ILE A 251 -5.51 11.74 -3.64
N TYR A 252 -6.11 12.91 -3.83
CA TYR A 252 -7.57 13.06 -3.77
C TYR A 252 -8.29 12.15 -4.77
N LEU A 253 -7.84 12.14 -6.04
CA LEU A 253 -8.43 11.32 -7.11
C LEU A 253 -8.23 9.82 -6.86
N LEU A 254 -7.02 9.42 -6.43
CA LEU A 254 -6.73 8.03 -6.09
C LEU A 254 -7.54 7.55 -4.88
N ALA A 255 -7.79 8.44 -3.91
CA ALA A 255 -8.65 8.11 -2.78
C ALA A 255 -10.11 7.90 -3.23
N ILE A 256 -10.64 8.72 -4.17
CA ILE A 256 -11.96 8.50 -4.78
C ILE A 256 -11.97 7.15 -5.50
N ALA A 257 -10.96 6.88 -6.33
CA ALA A 257 -10.87 5.61 -7.06
C ALA A 257 -10.87 4.41 -6.12
N ALA A 258 -10.06 4.46 -5.04
CA ALA A 258 -9.98 3.39 -4.06
C ALA A 258 -11.30 3.20 -3.28
N ILE A 259 -12.01 4.28 -2.95
CA ILE A 259 -13.34 4.20 -2.33
C ILE A 259 -14.32 3.51 -3.27
N ALA A 260 -14.37 3.93 -4.53
CA ALA A 260 -15.26 3.36 -5.53
C ALA A 260 -14.93 1.88 -5.84
N ASP A 261 -13.65 1.51 -5.88
CA ASP A 261 -13.22 0.11 -6.00
C ASP A 261 -13.73 -0.73 -4.83
N ILE A 262 -13.62 -0.24 -3.58
CA ILE A 262 -14.13 -0.95 -2.40
C ILE A 262 -15.65 -1.09 -2.46
N GLN A 263 -16.37 -0.02 -2.78
CA GLN A 263 -17.83 -0.01 -2.85
C GLN A 263 -18.39 -0.93 -3.93
N SER A 264 -17.67 -1.07 -5.06
CA SER A 264 -18.01 -2.02 -6.12
C SER A 264 -17.48 -3.43 -5.90
N SER A 265 -16.76 -3.67 -4.79
CA SER A 265 -15.99 -4.92 -4.54
C SER A 265 -15.03 -5.25 -5.68
N THR A 266 -14.38 -4.25 -6.24
CA THR A 266 -13.32 -4.41 -7.23
C THR A 266 -12.00 -4.72 -6.50
N LYS A 267 -11.44 -5.90 -6.76
CA LYS A 267 -10.20 -6.39 -6.10
C LYS A 267 -8.93 -6.22 -6.95
N GLU A 268 -9.01 -5.36 -7.96
CA GLU A 268 -7.88 -5.10 -8.86
C GLU A 268 -6.77 -4.22 -8.26
N THR A 269 -7.05 -3.45 -7.20
CA THR A 269 -6.11 -2.76 -6.29
C THR A 269 -5.17 -1.70 -6.90
N SER A 270 -5.29 -1.34 -8.18
CA SER A 270 -4.38 -0.38 -8.83
C SER A 270 -4.41 0.99 -8.16
N ALA A 271 -5.60 1.51 -7.88
CA ALA A 271 -5.76 2.82 -7.24
C ALA A 271 -5.15 2.84 -5.84
N MET A 272 -5.40 1.81 -5.04
CA MET A 272 -4.86 1.68 -3.68
C MET A 272 -3.34 1.55 -3.68
N LEU A 273 -2.77 0.80 -4.64
CA LEU A 273 -1.32 0.66 -4.80
C LEU A 273 -0.66 2.00 -5.15
N ASN A 274 -1.19 2.69 -6.17
CA ASN A 274 -0.66 3.99 -6.61
C ASN A 274 -0.77 5.03 -5.49
N LEU A 275 -1.89 5.03 -4.75
CA LEU A 275 -2.07 5.89 -3.57
C LEU A 275 -1.03 5.61 -2.50
N ALA A 276 -0.79 4.34 -2.16
CA ALA A 276 0.21 3.95 -1.19
C ALA A 276 1.63 4.39 -1.61
N GLN A 277 1.99 4.21 -2.88
CA GLN A 277 3.27 4.66 -3.43
C GLN A 277 3.44 6.18 -3.35
N LEU A 278 2.38 6.92 -3.66
CA LEU A 278 2.41 8.38 -3.65
C LEU A 278 2.53 8.94 -2.24
N LEU A 279 1.81 8.36 -1.28
CA LEU A 279 1.92 8.69 0.15
C LEU A 279 3.29 8.33 0.71
N TYR A 280 3.84 7.18 0.34
CA TYR A 280 5.21 6.81 0.70
C TYR A 280 6.24 7.85 0.22
N LYS A 281 6.15 8.26 -1.07
CA LYS A 281 7.01 9.32 -1.62
C LYS A 281 6.83 10.66 -0.91
N LYS A 282 5.63 10.95 -0.41
CA LYS A 282 5.32 12.15 0.38
C LYS A 282 5.82 12.07 1.82
N GLY A 283 6.27 10.90 2.28
CA GLY A 283 6.75 10.64 3.64
C GLY A 283 5.68 10.16 4.61
N ASP A 284 4.45 9.96 4.16
CA ASP A 284 3.37 9.36 4.96
C ASP A 284 3.46 7.83 4.92
N VAL A 285 4.44 7.31 5.66
CA VAL A 285 4.72 5.88 5.72
C VAL A 285 3.61 5.10 6.43
N LYS A 286 2.91 5.74 7.35
CA LYS A 286 1.85 5.10 8.14
C LYS A 286 0.67 4.72 7.25
N ASP A 287 0.12 5.68 6.53
CA ASP A 287 -1.03 5.42 5.65
C ASP A 287 -0.60 4.61 4.41
N ALA A 288 0.61 4.84 3.90
CA ALA A 288 1.17 4.00 2.84
C ALA A 288 1.26 2.52 3.24
N SER A 289 1.75 2.21 4.46
CA SER A 289 1.82 0.83 4.98
C SER A 289 0.43 0.20 5.10
N LYS A 290 -0.54 0.96 5.62
CA LYS A 290 -1.93 0.50 5.78
C LYS A 290 -2.57 0.16 4.42
N TYR A 291 -2.40 1.03 3.44
CA TYR A 291 -3.01 0.85 2.13
C TYR A 291 -2.34 -0.24 1.30
N ILE A 292 -1.03 -0.40 1.40
CA ILE A 292 -0.34 -1.51 0.73
C ILE A 292 -0.75 -2.86 1.31
N GLU A 293 -0.93 -2.96 2.63
CA GLU A 293 -1.41 -4.18 3.28
C GLU A 293 -2.82 -4.55 2.82
N PHE A 294 -3.71 -3.56 2.74
CA PHE A 294 -5.06 -3.75 2.20
C PHE A 294 -5.01 -4.22 0.74
N ALA A 295 -4.20 -3.58 -0.09
CA ALA A 295 -4.03 -3.96 -1.49
C ALA A 295 -3.46 -5.38 -1.66
N ILE A 296 -2.53 -5.81 -0.79
CA ILE A 296 -1.99 -7.18 -0.79
C ILE A 296 -3.09 -8.20 -0.49
N ASN A 297 -3.94 -7.92 0.49
CA ASN A 297 -5.03 -8.81 0.87
C ASN A 297 -6.06 -8.96 -0.26
N ASP A 298 -6.44 -7.84 -0.89
CA ASP A 298 -7.35 -7.84 -2.03
C ASP A 298 -6.76 -8.53 -3.26
N ALA A 299 -5.49 -8.26 -3.60
CA ALA A 299 -4.81 -8.95 -4.69
C ALA A 299 -4.63 -10.45 -4.43
N ALA A 300 -4.45 -10.83 -3.15
CA ALA A 300 -4.40 -12.23 -2.75
C ALA A 300 -5.75 -12.92 -2.92
N PHE A 301 -6.84 -12.25 -2.56
CA PHE A 301 -8.20 -12.73 -2.72
C PHE A 301 -8.59 -12.83 -4.21
N TYR A 302 -8.28 -11.82 -4.99
CA TYR A 302 -8.55 -11.80 -6.43
C TYR A 302 -7.84 -12.93 -7.17
N GLY A 303 -6.59 -13.21 -6.84
CA GLY A 303 -5.79 -14.26 -7.47
C GLY A 303 -4.83 -13.78 -8.57
N ALA A 304 -4.70 -12.46 -8.82
CA ALA A 304 -3.79 -11.91 -9.84
C ALA A 304 -2.32 -12.11 -9.44
N ARG A 305 -1.61 -12.96 -10.17
CA ARG A 305 -0.21 -13.31 -9.86
C ARG A 305 0.75 -12.16 -10.12
N GLN A 306 0.59 -11.45 -11.23
CA GLN A 306 1.45 -10.34 -11.63
C GLN A 306 1.38 -9.18 -10.63
N ARG A 307 0.19 -8.82 -10.16
CA ARG A 307 0.02 -7.75 -9.17
C ARG A 307 0.61 -8.07 -7.82
N LYS A 308 0.56 -9.34 -7.40
CA LYS A 308 1.26 -9.80 -6.19
C LYS A 308 2.76 -9.53 -6.27
N VAL A 309 3.37 -9.73 -7.43
CA VAL A 309 4.81 -9.47 -7.62
C VAL A 309 5.11 -7.98 -7.49
N GLN A 310 4.28 -7.11 -8.07
CA GLN A 310 4.45 -5.65 -7.95
C GLN A 310 4.29 -5.17 -6.52
N LEU A 311 3.29 -5.67 -5.80
CA LEU A 311 3.03 -5.34 -4.39
C LEU A 311 4.16 -5.84 -3.48
N ILE A 312 4.64 -7.07 -3.69
CA ILE A 312 5.75 -7.65 -2.93
C ILE A 312 7.05 -6.88 -3.16
N ALA A 313 7.27 -6.30 -4.33
CA ALA A 313 8.46 -5.49 -4.61
C ALA A 313 8.50 -4.18 -3.80
N ILE A 314 7.37 -3.62 -3.45
CA ILE A 314 7.25 -2.34 -2.72
C ILE A 314 7.20 -2.56 -1.21
N LEU A 315 6.63 -3.66 -0.75
CA LEU A 315 6.48 -3.97 0.67
C LEU A 315 7.81 -3.85 1.46
N PRO A 316 8.96 -4.39 0.99
CA PRO A 316 10.22 -4.26 1.72
C PRO A 316 10.69 -2.80 1.89
N LEU A 317 10.38 -1.93 0.93
CA LEU A 317 10.75 -0.52 1.01
C LEU A 317 9.94 0.20 2.11
N ILE A 318 8.64 -0.06 2.18
CA ILE A 318 7.76 0.50 3.21
C ILE A 318 8.11 -0.06 4.59
N GLU A 319 8.38 -1.37 4.68
CA GLU A 319 8.79 -2.00 5.95
C GLU A 319 10.16 -1.49 6.42
N ALA A 320 11.12 -1.30 5.51
CA ALA A 320 12.42 -0.73 5.85
C ALA A 320 12.28 0.69 6.40
N GLU A 321 11.44 1.52 5.79
CA GLU A 321 11.19 2.88 6.27
C GLU A 321 10.46 2.91 7.61
N LYS A 322 9.49 2.03 7.82
CA LYS A 322 8.82 1.84 9.11
C LYS A 322 9.81 1.45 10.22
N ILE A 323 10.75 0.56 9.89
CA ILE A 323 11.86 0.19 10.78
C ILE A 323 12.73 1.41 11.08
N ASN A 324 13.11 2.20 10.06
CA ASN A 324 13.91 3.42 10.23
C ASN A 324 13.21 4.45 11.13
N GLN A 325 11.89 4.63 10.98
CA GLN A 325 11.11 5.52 11.85
C GLN A 325 11.10 5.03 13.30
N VAL A 326 10.90 3.74 13.51
CA VAL A 326 10.96 3.14 14.85
C VAL A 326 12.35 3.29 15.45
N GLU A 327 13.41 3.08 14.67
CA GLU A 327 14.79 3.30 15.13
C GLU A 327 15.09 4.78 15.45
N SER A 328 14.55 5.70 14.66
CA SER A 328 14.67 7.14 14.94
C SER A 328 13.98 7.50 16.26
N GLN A 329 12.76 7.03 16.47
CA GLN A 329 12.04 7.21 17.73
C GLN A 329 12.79 6.60 18.92
N LYS A 330 13.36 5.39 18.73
CA LYS A 330 14.21 4.75 19.72
C LYS A 330 15.44 5.60 20.07
N LYS A 331 16.12 6.16 19.07
CA LYS A 331 17.27 7.07 19.29
C LYS A 331 16.88 8.29 20.12
N ILE A 332 15.72 8.89 19.80
CA ILE A 332 15.18 10.02 20.56
C ILE A 332 14.90 9.61 22.01
N LEU A 333 14.24 8.45 22.22
CA LEU A 333 13.97 7.92 23.57
C LEU A 333 15.24 7.65 24.36
N ILE A 334 16.26 7.07 23.72
CA ILE A 334 17.57 6.85 24.35
C ILE A 334 18.22 8.19 24.71
N THR A 335 18.13 9.20 23.84
CA THR A 335 18.68 10.54 24.12
C THR A 335 17.99 11.17 25.33
N TYR A 336 16.67 11.05 25.45
CA TYR A 336 15.94 11.50 26.63
C TYR A 336 16.33 10.70 27.89
N ALA A 337 16.47 9.36 27.77
CA ALA A 337 16.88 8.52 28.89
C ALA A 337 18.29 8.88 29.39
N VAL A 338 19.23 9.15 28.46
CA VAL A 338 20.58 9.62 28.81
C VAL A 338 20.51 11.01 29.46
N GLY A 339 19.69 11.93 28.95
CA GLY A 339 19.49 13.26 29.54
C GLY A 339 18.94 13.17 30.97
N ILE A 340 17.95 12.31 31.20
CA ILE A 340 17.36 12.09 32.52
C ILE A 340 18.39 11.45 33.49
N THR A 341 19.16 10.46 33.04
CA THR A 341 20.21 9.85 33.84
C THR A 341 21.31 10.86 34.20
N PHE A 342 21.68 11.74 33.26
CA PHE A 342 22.63 12.79 33.54
C PHE A 342 22.10 13.81 34.56
N LEU A 343 20.84 14.22 34.45
CA LEU A 343 20.15 15.06 35.45
C LEU A 343 20.11 14.38 36.83
N LEU A 344 19.81 13.08 36.89
CA LEU A 344 19.81 12.32 38.12
C LEU A 344 21.21 12.28 38.77
N VAL A 345 22.26 12.12 37.97
CA VAL A 345 23.66 12.18 38.49
C VAL A 345 23.95 13.57 39.06
N ILE A 346 23.53 14.66 38.41
CA ILE A 346 23.70 16.01 38.95
C ILE A 346 22.96 16.17 40.29
N VAL A 347 21.72 15.70 40.34
CA VAL A 347 20.91 15.75 41.59
C VAL A 347 21.57 14.95 42.72
N ILE A 348 22.13 13.78 42.42
CA ILE A 348 22.88 12.97 43.39
C ILE A 348 24.13 13.70 43.85
N LEU A 349 24.90 14.31 42.94
CA LEU A 349 26.06 15.10 43.31
C LEU A 349 25.72 16.32 44.15
N LEU A 350 24.60 17.00 43.83
CA LEU A 350 24.09 18.09 44.66
C LEU A 350 23.65 17.60 46.04
N ALA A 351 22.95 16.48 46.11
CA ALA A 351 22.57 15.84 47.36
C ALA A 351 23.79 15.47 48.24
N ILE A 352 24.84 14.94 47.60
CA ILE A 352 26.11 14.63 48.29
C ILE A 352 26.83 15.90 48.80
N THR A 353 26.80 16.98 47.98
CA THR A 353 27.39 18.26 48.40
C THR A 353 26.64 18.89 49.56
N VAL A 354 25.30 18.86 49.50
CA VAL A 354 24.42 19.30 50.59
C VAL A 354 24.65 18.43 51.85
N TYR A 355 24.71 17.11 51.68
CA TYR A 355 25.00 16.19 52.78
C TYR A 355 26.37 16.50 53.45
N ARG A 356 27.43 16.72 52.63
CA ARG A 356 28.74 17.13 53.12
C ARG A 356 28.72 18.47 53.85
N GLN A 357 27.96 19.46 53.34
CA GLN A 357 27.79 20.75 54.01
C GLN A 357 27.05 20.60 55.35
N VAL A 358 25.98 19.79 55.37
CA VAL A 358 25.21 19.48 56.58
C VAL A 358 26.10 18.72 57.58
N ALA A 359 26.95 17.78 57.10
CA ALA A 359 27.90 17.08 57.98
C ALA A 359 28.95 18.04 58.56
N LYS A 360 29.48 18.98 57.75
CA LYS A 360 30.39 20.02 58.24
C LYS A 360 29.68 20.96 59.20
N LEU A 361 28.42 21.30 58.91
CA LEU A 361 27.59 22.15 59.83
C LEU A 361 27.35 21.43 61.15
N LYS A 362 27.09 20.09 61.11
CA LYS A 362 26.97 19.25 62.34
C LYS A 362 28.26 19.21 63.13
N GLN A 363 29.42 19.10 62.46
CA GLN A 363 30.70 19.17 63.16
C GLN A 363 30.95 20.55 63.80
N ALA A 364 30.66 21.62 63.04
CA ALA A 364 30.77 22.97 63.58
C ALA A 364 29.81 23.20 64.76
N GLN A 365 28.54 22.70 64.67
CA GLN A 365 27.59 22.73 65.73
C GLN A 365 28.05 21.92 66.97
N LYS A 366 28.69 20.74 66.73
CA LYS A 366 29.23 19.94 67.80
C LYS A 366 30.39 20.64 68.51
N ILE A 367 31.25 21.31 67.74
CA ILE A 367 32.37 22.13 68.33
C ILE A 367 31.79 23.33 69.11
N ILE A 368 30.77 23.99 68.54
CA ILE A 368 30.06 25.10 69.23
C ILE A 368 29.38 24.59 70.53
N TYR A 369 28.73 23.41 70.45
CA TYR A 369 28.07 22.79 71.56
C TYR A 369 29.10 22.42 72.67
N GLU A 370 30.25 21.79 72.35
CA GLU A 370 31.32 21.48 73.29
C GLU A 370 31.99 22.75 73.88
N ALA A 371 31.97 23.86 73.08
CA ALA A 371 32.43 25.18 73.52
C ALA A 371 31.42 25.87 74.50
N HIS A 372 30.12 25.62 74.26
CA HIS A 372 29.06 26.23 75.09
C HIS A 372 28.45 25.35 76.15
N LEU A 373 28.97 24.09 76.35
CA LEU A 373 28.61 23.25 77.47
C LEU A 373 28.92 23.89 78.84
N LYS A 374 29.60 25.03 78.80
CA LYS A 374 29.92 25.81 80.03
C LYS A 374 28.87 26.85 80.40
N GLU A 375 27.88 27.06 79.54
CA GLU A 375 26.83 28.03 79.88
C GLU A 375 25.44 27.39 79.77
N HIS A 376 24.75 27.36 80.93
CA HIS A 376 23.49 26.67 81.18
C HIS A 376 22.28 27.22 80.35
N ALA A 377 22.46 28.27 79.53
CA ALA A 377 21.35 28.93 78.74
C ALA A 377 21.09 28.30 77.36
N ILE A 378 21.93 27.40 76.87
CA ILE A 378 21.83 26.93 75.46
C ILE A 378 21.05 25.60 75.33
N ASN A 379 20.81 24.89 76.45
CA ASN A 379 20.10 23.60 76.39
C ASN A 379 18.64 23.67 75.81
N GLN A 380 17.96 24.81 75.96
CA GLN A 380 16.61 24.94 75.37
C GLN A 380 16.63 25.20 73.88
N GLN A 381 17.60 25.94 73.34
CA GLN A 381 17.70 26.15 71.90
C GLN A 381 18.20 24.89 71.15
N LEU A 382 18.98 24.04 71.83
CA LEU A 382 19.48 22.79 71.28
C LEU A 382 18.34 21.76 71.07
N ALA A 383 17.38 21.70 72.02
CA ALA A 383 16.23 20.82 71.92
C ALA A 383 15.32 21.17 70.69
N GLU A 384 15.11 22.47 70.44
CA GLU A 384 14.33 22.91 69.26
C GLU A 384 15.05 22.62 67.93
N THR A 385 16.38 22.72 67.93
CA THR A 385 17.18 22.46 66.72
C THR A 385 17.24 20.94 66.41
N ASN A 386 17.28 20.10 67.45
CA ASN A 386 17.26 18.65 67.26
C ASN A 386 15.89 18.13 66.74
N THR A 387 14.79 18.76 67.15
CA THR A 387 13.44 18.41 66.66
C THR A 387 13.31 18.76 65.15
N LYS A 388 13.78 19.94 64.75
CA LYS A 388 13.79 20.35 63.32
C LYS A 388 14.69 19.44 62.44
N LEU A 389 15.82 18.98 63.03
CA LEU A 389 16.72 18.07 62.33
C LEU A 389 16.06 16.69 62.10
N SER A 390 15.31 16.21 63.12
CA SER A 390 14.53 14.97 63.01
C SER A 390 13.43 15.02 61.98
N GLU A 391 12.71 16.17 61.90
CA GLU A 391 11.68 16.39 60.85
C GLU A 391 12.28 16.43 59.45
N MET A 392 13.47 17.00 59.30
CA MET A 392 14.15 16.99 58.00
C MET A 392 14.63 15.57 57.62
N HIS A 393 15.09 14.80 58.59
CA HIS A 393 15.55 13.42 58.35
C HIS A 393 14.40 12.49 57.89
N ILE A 394 13.20 12.70 58.51
CA ILE A 394 11.99 11.99 58.08
C ILE A 394 11.60 12.38 56.64
N LYS A 395 11.71 13.67 56.28
CA LYS A 395 11.48 14.11 54.89
C LYS A 395 12.49 13.55 53.91
N GLU A 396 13.79 13.47 54.30
CA GLU A 396 14.86 12.90 53.48
C GLU A 396 14.67 11.39 53.25
N GLN A 397 14.19 10.66 54.30
CA GLN A 397 13.83 9.25 54.11
C GLN A 397 12.71 9.05 53.10
N HIS A 398 11.66 9.87 53.15
CA HIS A 398 10.57 9.81 52.17
C HIS A 398 11.01 10.12 50.71
N ILE A 399 11.96 11.05 50.54
CA ILE A 399 12.53 11.37 49.24
C ILE A 399 13.38 10.21 48.70
N ASN A 400 14.19 9.59 49.54
CA ASN A 400 15.02 8.47 49.16
C ASN A 400 14.23 7.20 48.85
N GLU A 401 13.13 6.96 49.57
CA GLU A 401 12.18 5.88 49.23
C GLU A 401 11.52 6.08 47.87
N ALA A 402 11.07 7.31 47.59
CA ALA A 402 10.46 7.67 46.28
C ALA A 402 11.48 7.54 45.13
N LEU A 403 12.77 7.88 45.41
CA LEU A 403 13.85 7.75 44.42
C LEU A 403 14.18 6.28 44.14
N ALA A 404 14.19 5.44 45.17
CA ALA A 404 14.45 4.00 45.02
C ALA A 404 13.30 3.32 44.20
N GLU A 405 12.08 3.69 44.47
CA GLU A 405 10.93 3.17 43.72
C GLU A 405 10.98 3.58 42.21
N THR A 406 11.36 4.83 41.95
CA THR A 406 11.49 5.34 40.57
C THR A 406 12.61 4.64 39.82
N ASN A 407 13.74 4.39 40.47
CA ASN A 407 14.89 3.64 39.90
C ASN A 407 14.54 2.18 39.62
N GLY A 408 13.71 1.56 40.45
CA GLY A 408 13.20 0.21 40.24
C GLY A 408 12.33 0.12 38.97
N LYS A 409 11.42 1.08 38.82
CA LYS A 409 10.55 1.15 37.64
C LYS A 409 11.35 1.41 36.35
N LEU A 410 12.38 2.26 36.41
CA LEU A 410 13.25 2.56 35.27
C LEU A 410 14.07 1.31 34.86
N SER A 411 14.55 0.53 35.81
CA SER A 411 15.28 -0.71 35.55
C SER A 411 14.41 -1.77 34.86
N ASP A 412 13.16 -1.91 35.28
CA ASP A 412 12.20 -2.84 34.66
C ASP A 412 11.86 -2.45 33.21
N VAL A 413 11.67 -1.16 32.97
CA VAL A 413 11.44 -0.63 31.60
C VAL A 413 12.64 -0.88 30.69
N ASN A 414 13.88 -0.67 31.21
CA ASN A 414 15.10 -0.92 30.44
C ASN A 414 15.28 -2.40 30.09
N THR A 415 14.93 -3.29 31.01
CA THR A 415 15.02 -4.74 30.76
C THR A 415 14.04 -5.14 29.64
N LYS A 416 12.79 -4.70 29.73
CA LYS A 416 11.77 -4.97 28.70
C LYS A 416 12.14 -4.39 27.33
N LEU A 417 12.76 -3.20 27.32
CA LEU A 417 13.23 -2.57 26.09
C LEU A 417 14.37 -3.37 25.44
N THR A 418 15.26 -3.90 26.27
CA THR A 418 16.40 -4.72 25.79
C THR A 418 15.92 -6.05 25.19
N GLU A 419 14.95 -6.69 25.82
CA GLU A 419 14.34 -7.92 25.32
C GLU A 419 13.60 -7.68 23.97
N ALA A 420 12.79 -6.63 23.90
CA ALA A 420 12.09 -6.27 22.66
C ALA A 420 13.04 -5.97 21.50
N ASN A 421 14.18 -5.33 21.79
CA ASN A 421 15.19 -5.05 20.78
C ASN A 421 15.89 -6.32 20.27
N LYS A 422 16.18 -7.26 21.14
CA LYS A 422 16.79 -8.54 20.76
C LYS A 422 15.90 -9.33 19.80
N ILE A 423 14.60 -9.38 20.10
CA ILE A 423 13.60 -10.02 19.25
C ILE A 423 13.54 -9.38 17.86
N LYS A 424 13.56 -8.05 17.82
CA LYS A 424 13.55 -7.28 16.56
C LYS A 424 14.78 -7.59 15.70
N GLU A 425 15.98 -7.63 16.30
CA GLU A 425 17.22 -7.89 15.56
C GLU A 425 17.29 -9.32 15.01
N GLU A 426 16.85 -10.31 15.77
CA GLU A 426 16.79 -11.69 15.32
C GLU A 426 15.81 -11.85 14.12
N TYR A 427 14.62 -11.20 14.19
CA TYR A 427 13.64 -11.23 13.12
C TYR A 427 14.16 -10.57 11.84
N ILE A 428 14.81 -9.41 11.97
CA ILE A 428 15.40 -8.69 10.83
C ILE A 428 16.52 -9.51 10.18
N GLY A 429 17.41 -10.09 10.97
CA GLY A 429 18.50 -10.94 10.46
C GLY A 429 18.01 -12.14 9.66
N TYR A 430 16.95 -12.75 10.15
CA TYR A 430 16.33 -13.89 9.49
C TYR A 430 15.66 -13.50 8.16
N PHE A 431 14.95 -12.37 8.14
CA PHE A 431 14.28 -11.84 6.95
C PHE A 431 15.27 -11.52 5.83
N PHE A 432 16.40 -10.88 6.16
CA PHE A 432 17.43 -10.56 5.16
C PHE A 432 18.12 -11.81 4.61
N ASN A 433 18.37 -12.80 5.45
CA ASN A 433 19.04 -14.04 5.02
C ASN A 433 18.16 -14.86 4.07
N ALA A 434 16.87 -15.00 4.40
CA ALA A 434 15.91 -15.72 3.57
C ALA A 434 15.72 -15.06 2.19
N ASN A 435 15.66 -13.72 2.16
CA ASN A 435 15.54 -12.99 0.89
C ASN A 435 16.83 -13.00 0.06
N SER A 436 17.99 -12.91 0.69
CA SER A 436 19.29 -12.91 0.01
C SER A 436 19.50 -14.19 -0.81
N GLU A 437 19.13 -15.34 -0.28
CA GLU A 437 19.26 -16.62 -0.98
C GLU A 437 18.35 -16.71 -2.21
N PHE A 438 17.13 -16.18 -2.11
CA PHE A 438 16.19 -16.07 -3.20
C PHE A 438 16.74 -15.16 -4.32
N PHE A 439 17.22 -13.95 -3.96
CA PHE A 439 17.77 -13.02 -4.92
C PHE A 439 19.02 -13.59 -5.63
N ASN A 440 19.89 -14.30 -4.92
CA ASN A 440 21.06 -14.94 -5.51
C ASN A 440 20.69 -16.06 -6.52
N ARG A 441 19.56 -16.74 -6.31
CA ARG A 441 19.04 -17.72 -7.26
C ARG A 441 18.47 -17.05 -8.51
N ILE A 442 17.71 -15.98 -8.34
CA ILE A 442 17.16 -15.17 -9.44
C ILE A 442 18.31 -14.56 -10.28
N GLU A 443 19.34 -14.03 -9.63
CA GLU A 443 20.50 -13.47 -10.34
C GLU A 443 21.26 -14.52 -11.16
N ARG A 444 21.46 -15.71 -10.60
CA ARG A 444 22.06 -16.84 -11.34
C ARG A 444 21.22 -17.26 -12.53
N PHE A 445 19.88 -17.32 -12.36
CA PHE A 445 18.97 -17.59 -13.46
C PHE A 445 19.06 -16.52 -14.55
N LYS A 446 19.03 -15.23 -14.16
CA LYS A 446 19.20 -14.09 -15.08
C LYS A 446 20.50 -14.21 -15.86
N LYS A 447 21.63 -14.41 -15.19
CA LYS A 447 22.95 -14.58 -15.84
C LYS A 447 22.99 -15.77 -16.79
N SER A 448 22.33 -16.88 -16.44
CA SER A 448 22.24 -18.05 -17.31
C SER A 448 21.44 -17.79 -18.58
N VAL A 449 20.35 -17.00 -18.46
CA VAL A 449 19.55 -16.57 -19.62
C VAL A 449 20.34 -15.58 -20.48
N GLU A 450 20.98 -14.57 -19.88
CA GLU A 450 21.79 -13.57 -20.57
C GLU A 450 22.95 -14.22 -21.35
N GLN A 451 23.63 -15.17 -20.72
CA GLN A 451 24.70 -15.90 -21.38
C GLN A 451 24.21 -16.66 -22.63
N LYS A 452 23.06 -17.31 -22.52
CA LYS A 452 22.49 -18.07 -23.64
C LYS A 452 21.88 -17.18 -24.72
N ILE A 453 21.48 -15.96 -24.39
CA ILE A 453 21.11 -14.92 -25.36
C ILE A 453 22.34 -14.52 -26.18
N VAL A 454 23.46 -14.25 -25.49
CA VAL A 454 24.76 -13.92 -26.14
C VAL A 454 25.22 -15.06 -27.07
N ASP A 455 25.08 -16.29 -26.61
CA ASP A 455 25.46 -17.51 -27.36
C ASP A 455 24.48 -17.87 -28.49
N ARG A 456 23.41 -17.07 -28.71
CA ARG A 456 22.33 -17.27 -29.70
C ARG A 456 21.65 -18.65 -29.63
N LYS A 457 21.59 -19.26 -28.47
CA LYS A 457 21.00 -20.58 -28.24
C LYS A 457 19.53 -20.47 -27.79
N LEU A 458 18.66 -20.05 -28.70
CA LEU A 458 17.23 -19.76 -28.40
C LEU A 458 16.48 -20.98 -27.84
N GLU A 459 16.78 -22.19 -28.30
CA GLU A 459 16.13 -23.42 -27.82
C GLU A 459 16.52 -23.74 -26.35
N GLU A 460 17.76 -23.46 -25.99
CA GLU A 460 18.21 -23.67 -24.60
C GLU A 460 17.66 -22.62 -23.63
N ILE A 461 17.35 -21.41 -24.13
CA ILE A 461 16.64 -20.39 -23.34
C ILE A 461 15.21 -20.84 -23.04
N LYS A 462 14.52 -21.36 -24.07
CA LYS A 462 13.17 -21.89 -23.93
C LYS A 462 13.12 -23.05 -22.93
N PHE A 463 14.12 -23.90 -22.93
CA PHE A 463 14.26 -24.98 -21.95
C PHE A 463 14.51 -24.45 -20.54
N LEU A 464 15.37 -23.45 -20.36
CA LEU A 464 15.67 -22.82 -19.08
C LEU A 464 14.43 -22.12 -18.49
N VAL A 465 13.69 -21.37 -19.31
CA VAL A 465 12.50 -20.64 -18.88
C VAL A 465 11.35 -21.60 -18.54
N ASN A 466 11.20 -22.68 -19.32
CA ASN A 466 10.14 -23.66 -19.06
C ASN A 466 10.43 -24.58 -17.86
N ASN A 467 11.71 -24.72 -17.49
CA ASN A 467 12.11 -25.55 -16.34
C ASN A 467 12.19 -24.77 -15.02
N ILE A 468 12.05 -23.45 -15.06
CA ILE A 468 11.95 -22.70 -13.81
C ILE A 468 10.56 -22.93 -13.19
N ASN A 469 10.54 -23.69 -12.16
CA ASN A 469 9.32 -23.94 -11.41
C ASN A 469 9.13 -22.83 -10.35
N LEU A 470 8.63 -21.67 -10.81
CA LEU A 470 8.35 -20.51 -9.93
C LEU A 470 7.39 -20.84 -8.79
N ARG A 471 6.53 -21.86 -8.99
CA ARG A 471 5.63 -22.32 -7.95
C ARG A 471 6.41 -22.99 -6.81
N ARG A 472 7.39 -23.82 -7.17
CA ARG A 472 8.27 -24.51 -6.20
C ARG A 472 9.18 -23.52 -5.48
N GLU A 473 9.75 -22.57 -6.21
CA GLU A 473 10.60 -21.51 -5.62
C GLU A 473 9.81 -20.64 -4.63
N LYS A 474 8.54 -20.37 -4.92
CA LYS A 474 7.65 -19.67 -4.01
C LYS A 474 7.27 -20.49 -2.79
N GLU A 475 6.96 -21.78 -2.99
CA GLU A 475 6.61 -22.67 -1.89
C GLU A 475 7.82 -22.87 -0.95
N ASP A 476 9.03 -22.95 -1.50
CA ASP A 476 10.27 -23.06 -0.72
C ASP A 476 10.57 -21.75 0.03
N LEU A 477 10.33 -20.59 -0.58
CA LEU A 477 10.46 -19.29 0.10
C LEU A 477 9.47 -19.15 1.25
N LEU A 478 8.19 -19.51 1.02
CA LEU A 478 7.15 -19.47 2.05
C LEU A 478 7.43 -20.50 3.17
N ARG A 479 7.87 -21.70 2.82
CA ARG A 479 8.24 -22.73 3.80
C ARG A 479 9.41 -22.29 4.68
N ASN A 480 10.40 -21.65 4.09
CA ASN A 480 11.54 -21.09 4.85
C ASN A 480 11.09 -19.93 5.74
N PHE A 481 10.15 -19.11 5.27
CA PHE A 481 9.53 -18.04 6.05
C PHE A 481 8.72 -18.60 7.23
N ASP A 482 7.83 -19.56 6.98
CA ASP A 482 7.01 -20.18 8.02
C ASP A 482 7.90 -20.91 9.05
N LYS A 483 8.94 -21.62 8.59
CA LYS A 483 9.90 -22.28 9.47
C LYS A 483 10.61 -21.27 10.37
N ALA A 484 11.07 -20.18 9.80
CA ALA A 484 11.72 -19.10 10.51
C ALA A 484 10.82 -18.43 11.53
N PHE A 485 9.57 -18.15 11.12
CA PHE A 485 8.54 -17.57 11.98
C PHE A 485 8.26 -18.51 13.17
N PHE A 486 8.03 -19.78 12.90
CA PHE A 486 7.77 -20.75 13.97
C PHE A 486 8.98 -21.03 14.85
N GLU A 487 10.20 -21.08 14.32
CA GLU A 487 11.42 -21.24 15.13
C GLU A 487 11.65 -20.05 16.05
N THR A 488 11.45 -18.82 15.58
CA THR A 488 11.60 -17.60 16.38
C THR A 488 10.50 -17.48 17.44
N PHE A 489 9.25 -17.77 17.09
CA PHE A 489 8.12 -17.67 18.02
C PHE A 489 7.97 -18.90 18.94
N SER A 490 8.36 -20.10 18.53
CA SER A 490 8.27 -21.30 19.40
C SER A 490 9.26 -21.27 20.55
N THR A 491 10.36 -20.54 20.41
CA THR A 491 11.34 -20.31 21.49
C THR A 491 10.80 -19.34 22.56
N PHE A 492 9.74 -18.60 22.23
CA PHE A 492 9.11 -17.59 23.10
C PHE A 492 7.87 -18.09 23.86
N CYS A 493 7.24 -19.18 23.42
CA CYS A 493 6.06 -19.77 24.10
C CYS A 493 6.46 -20.85 25.12
N LYS A 494 7.73 -21.02 25.38
CA LYS A 494 8.28 -21.80 26.51
C LYS A 494 8.82 -20.84 27.58
#